data_d6b4b277e08891b007994abc9c9557b8
#
_entry.id   d6b4b277e08891b007994abc9c9557b8
#
_cell.length_a   1.000
_cell.length_b   1.000
_cell.length_c   1.000
_cell.angle_alpha   90.00
_cell.angle_beta   90.00
_cell.angle_gamma   90.00
#
_symmetry.space_group_name_H-M   'P 1'
#
loop_
_entity.id
_entity.type
_entity.pdbx_description
1 polymer ?
#
loop_
_entity_poly.entity_id
_entity_poly.type
_entity_poly.pdbx_seq_one_letter_code
_entity_poly.pdbx_strand_id
1 'polypeptide(L)'
;KVASMVMIQESASLVTFRENSSIFINYVPSSVADKVDENELVPLVHQWINKLFIWNNLGDNVPVITNVWQLTEAALKDRVFFKNPVSEKVNMNFLIMCTSDQWAAKLAQAYKDYYGKDIELGSYKNAGYKWVAEFIANVNFSISSDSTMCKTMAKADSAGCLGLFVLSKTRDLGELKPNLTVGAFTEAQINPFSGFMYPMYIQMTSKCPRPYTTMLFINYLMSAEGFTPWGGAGTDILGAYSTNPEIGSAEGDQPIEFWKNCLVSENPAYIAANMSSVTDFVNAEIAKK
;
A
#
# COMPACT_ATOMS: atom_id res chain seq x y z
N LYS A 1 -30.90 4.91 4.61
CA LYS A 1 -30.51 3.51 4.35
C LYS A 1 -29.25 3.23 5.16
N VAL A 2 -29.19 2.08 5.85
CA VAL A 2 -28.01 1.63 6.61
C VAL A 2 -27.29 0.59 5.77
N ALA A 3 -25.95 0.69 5.67
CA ALA A 3 -25.15 -0.34 5.04
C ALA A 3 -25.21 -1.63 5.87
N SER A 4 -25.22 -2.80 5.22
CA SER A 4 -25.20 -4.09 5.92
C SER A 4 -23.78 -4.45 6.38
N MET A 5 -22.78 -4.11 5.56
CA MET A 5 -21.36 -4.30 5.84
C MET A 5 -20.53 -3.20 5.18
N VAL A 6 -19.29 -3.11 5.56
CA VAL A 6 -18.29 -2.22 4.98
C VAL A 6 -16.99 -2.99 4.72
N MET A 7 -16.28 -2.59 3.67
CA MET A 7 -14.90 -2.98 3.42
C MET A 7 -14.02 -1.72 3.57
N ILE A 8 -13.03 -1.78 4.43
CA ILE A 8 -12.24 -0.62 4.84
C ILE A 8 -10.76 -0.92 4.60
N GLN A 9 -10.08 -0.04 3.86
CA GLN A 9 -8.63 -0.13 3.56
C GLN A 9 -7.76 0.70 4.52
N GLU A 10 -8.37 1.28 5.55
CA GLU A 10 -7.70 2.25 6.42
C GLU A 10 -7.88 1.83 7.89
N SER A 11 -6.79 1.29 8.45
CA SER A 11 -6.80 0.70 9.78
C SER A 11 -7.02 1.70 10.91
N ALA A 12 -6.48 2.91 10.79
CA ALA A 12 -6.56 3.90 11.87
C ALA A 12 -7.99 4.37 12.11
N SER A 13 -8.75 4.66 11.04
CA SER A 13 -10.17 4.99 11.18
C SER A 13 -10.97 3.81 11.72
N LEU A 14 -10.67 2.58 11.28
CA LEU A 14 -11.37 1.41 11.80
C LEU A 14 -11.16 1.22 13.31
N VAL A 15 -9.94 1.36 13.79
CA VAL A 15 -9.62 1.30 15.25
C VAL A 15 -10.40 2.37 16.00
N THR A 16 -10.32 3.63 15.53
CA THR A 16 -11.04 4.76 16.13
C THR A 16 -12.55 4.53 16.19
N PHE A 17 -13.15 4.02 15.12
CA PHE A 17 -14.59 3.71 15.09
C PHE A 17 -14.96 2.58 16.04
N ARG A 18 -14.13 1.56 16.20
CA ARG A 18 -14.39 0.45 17.12
C ARG A 18 -14.28 0.86 18.57
N GLU A 19 -13.32 1.72 18.92
CA GLU A 19 -13.10 2.21 20.27
C GLU A 19 -14.17 3.19 20.74
N ASN A 20 -14.65 4.06 19.84
CA ASN A 20 -15.54 5.17 20.19
C ASN A 20 -17.03 4.89 19.92
N SER A 21 -17.37 3.89 19.11
CA SER A 21 -18.75 3.59 18.78
C SER A 21 -18.94 2.13 18.42
N SER A 22 -19.87 1.44 19.04
CA SER A 22 -20.25 0.04 18.70
C SER A 22 -20.96 -0.05 17.35
N ILE A 23 -20.42 0.60 16.31
CA ILE A 23 -21.05 0.64 14.98
C ILE A 23 -20.74 -0.60 14.13
N PHE A 24 -19.71 -1.35 14.50
CA PHE A 24 -19.30 -2.55 13.80
C PHE A 24 -19.44 -3.80 14.66
N ILE A 25 -19.78 -4.89 13.98
CA ILE A 25 -19.75 -6.25 14.51
C ILE A 25 -18.70 -7.02 13.71
N ASN A 26 -17.70 -7.53 14.42
CA ASN A 26 -16.74 -8.43 13.82
C ASN A 26 -17.37 -9.82 13.70
N TYR A 27 -17.57 -10.29 12.49
CA TYR A 27 -18.05 -11.63 12.20
C TYR A 27 -16.94 -12.40 11.49
N VAL A 28 -16.53 -13.53 12.06
CA VAL A 28 -15.58 -14.47 11.47
C VAL A 28 -16.34 -15.72 11.05
N PRO A 29 -16.35 -16.07 9.76
CA PRO A 29 -16.95 -17.32 9.32
C PRO A 29 -16.26 -18.54 9.94
N SER A 30 -17.03 -19.54 10.36
CA SER A 30 -16.47 -20.77 10.93
C SER A 30 -15.60 -21.56 9.92
N SER A 31 -15.82 -21.36 8.63
CA SER A 31 -15.04 -21.97 7.55
C SER A 31 -13.57 -21.50 7.49
N VAL A 32 -13.25 -20.38 8.12
CA VAL A 32 -11.89 -19.77 8.10
C VAL A 32 -11.35 -19.44 9.50
N ALA A 33 -12.15 -19.61 10.55
CA ALA A 33 -11.80 -19.19 11.90
C ALA A 33 -10.56 -19.90 12.49
N ASP A 34 -10.29 -21.12 12.04
CA ASP A 34 -9.16 -21.95 12.43
C ASP A 34 -8.00 -21.93 11.42
N LYS A 35 -8.12 -21.14 10.34
CA LYS A 35 -7.16 -21.09 9.24
C LYS A 35 -6.45 -19.75 9.10
N VAL A 36 -7.19 -18.67 9.32
CA VAL A 36 -6.67 -17.30 9.28
C VAL A 36 -5.84 -17.02 10.53
N ASP A 37 -4.74 -16.28 10.39
CA ASP A 37 -3.88 -15.86 11.50
C ASP A 37 -4.73 -15.14 12.57
N GLU A 38 -4.49 -15.45 13.85
CA GLU A 38 -5.25 -14.88 14.97
C GLU A 38 -5.24 -13.34 15.01
N ASN A 39 -4.13 -12.73 14.55
CA ASN A 39 -4.00 -11.26 14.47
C ASN A 39 -4.82 -10.65 13.33
N GLU A 40 -5.32 -11.45 12.41
CA GLU A 40 -6.13 -11.04 11.25
C GLU A 40 -7.63 -11.34 11.43
N LEU A 41 -8.02 -11.95 12.56
CA LEU A 41 -9.41 -12.29 12.86
C LEU A 41 -10.19 -11.12 13.48
N VAL A 42 -9.51 -10.22 14.24
CA VAL A 42 -10.20 -9.13 14.97
C VAL A 42 -9.41 -7.82 14.90
N PRO A 43 -9.78 -6.93 13.98
CA PRO A 43 -10.84 -6.99 12.97
C PRO A 43 -10.54 -8.00 11.85
N LEU A 44 -11.58 -8.64 11.31
CA LEU A 44 -11.38 -9.61 10.23
C LEU A 44 -10.77 -8.92 9.01
N VAL A 45 -9.58 -9.37 8.63
CA VAL A 45 -8.88 -8.97 7.41
C VAL A 45 -9.33 -9.87 6.28
N HIS A 46 -9.81 -9.31 5.19
CA HIS A 46 -10.18 -10.04 3.99
C HIS A 46 -8.96 -10.37 3.13
N GLN A 47 -8.09 -9.38 2.97
CA GLN A 47 -6.93 -9.49 2.09
C GLN A 47 -5.85 -8.46 2.45
N TRP A 48 -4.63 -8.74 2.00
CA TRP A 48 -3.55 -7.79 1.89
C TRP A 48 -3.44 -7.27 0.46
N ILE A 49 -3.15 -5.99 0.31
CA ILE A 49 -3.05 -5.31 -0.99
C ILE A 49 -1.68 -4.66 -1.12
N ASN A 50 -1.02 -4.90 -2.25
CA ASN A 50 0.28 -4.32 -2.56
C ASN A 50 0.16 -3.07 -3.41
N LYS A 51 0.82 -2.01 -2.94
CA LYS A 51 1.00 -0.75 -3.62
C LYS A 51 2.49 -0.54 -3.87
N LEU A 52 2.90 -0.51 -5.13
CA LEU A 52 4.29 -0.64 -5.51
C LEU A 52 4.79 0.59 -6.27
N PHE A 53 6.09 0.84 -6.19
CA PHE A 53 6.77 1.70 -7.16
C PHE A 53 6.88 0.98 -8.49
N ILE A 54 6.21 1.52 -9.50
CA ILE A 54 6.13 0.98 -10.85
C ILE A 54 6.45 2.11 -11.82
N TRP A 55 7.33 1.87 -12.78
CA TRP A 55 7.74 2.88 -13.75
C TRP A 55 7.50 2.46 -15.20
N ASN A 56 7.41 3.46 -16.05
CA ASN A 56 7.37 3.28 -17.49
C ASN A 56 8.75 2.83 -17.98
N ASN A 57 8.81 1.78 -18.78
CA ASN A 57 10.05 1.22 -19.34
C ASN A 57 10.27 1.57 -20.82
N LEU A 58 9.51 2.51 -21.34
CA LEU A 58 9.64 2.97 -22.72
C LEU A 58 10.69 4.07 -22.88
N GLY A 59 11.34 4.09 -24.05
CA GLY A 59 12.33 5.11 -24.41
C GLY A 59 13.73 4.84 -23.85
N ASP A 60 14.65 5.76 -24.14
CA ASP A 60 16.09 5.59 -23.85
C ASP A 60 16.49 6.01 -22.41
N ASN A 61 15.61 6.70 -21.70
CA ASN A 61 15.86 7.24 -20.36
C ASN A 61 15.03 6.55 -19.27
N VAL A 62 14.98 5.22 -19.30
CA VAL A 62 14.29 4.43 -18.30
C VAL A 62 15.00 4.60 -16.95
N PRO A 63 14.31 5.04 -15.89
CA PRO A 63 14.92 5.14 -14.57
C PRO A 63 15.26 3.76 -14.03
N VAL A 64 16.49 3.56 -13.59
CA VAL A 64 16.89 2.37 -12.84
C VAL A 64 16.85 2.72 -11.35
N ILE A 65 15.77 2.34 -10.68
CA ILE A 65 15.57 2.64 -9.27
C ILE A 65 16.01 1.44 -8.44
N THR A 66 17.07 1.60 -7.68
CA THR A 66 17.61 0.59 -6.77
C THR A 66 17.57 1.01 -5.31
N ASN A 67 17.25 2.30 -5.07
CA ASN A 67 17.22 2.86 -3.73
C ASN A 67 16.14 3.95 -3.64
N VAL A 68 15.39 3.97 -2.54
CA VAL A 68 14.30 4.95 -2.37
C VAL A 68 14.79 6.39 -2.26
N TRP A 69 16.06 6.64 -1.95
CA TRP A 69 16.63 7.99 -1.93
C TRP A 69 16.75 8.60 -3.33
N GLN A 70 16.83 7.79 -4.39
CA GLN A 70 16.74 8.30 -5.76
C GLN A 70 15.42 9.03 -6.03
N LEU A 71 14.33 8.63 -5.34
CA LEU A 71 13.01 9.26 -5.48
C LEU A 71 12.98 10.69 -4.93
N THR A 72 14.00 11.11 -4.19
CA THR A 72 14.15 12.47 -3.64
C THR A 72 15.08 13.37 -4.47
N GLU A 73 15.73 12.82 -5.50
CA GLU A 73 16.70 13.54 -6.31
C GLU A 73 16.04 14.46 -7.34
N ALA A 74 16.73 15.56 -7.66
CA ALA A 74 16.26 16.54 -8.63
C ALA A 74 15.98 15.97 -10.03
N ALA A 75 16.69 14.89 -10.43
CA ALA A 75 16.50 14.23 -11.69
C ALA A 75 15.08 13.61 -11.84
N LEU A 76 14.44 13.26 -10.73
CA LEU A 76 13.09 12.68 -10.69
C LEU A 76 12.03 13.67 -10.19
N LYS A 77 12.38 14.95 -10.03
CA LYS A 77 11.41 15.96 -9.59
C LYS A 77 10.19 16.00 -10.51
N ASP A 78 9.00 15.94 -9.90
CA ASP A 78 7.69 15.90 -10.55
C ASP A 78 7.46 14.71 -11.51
N ARG A 79 8.40 13.74 -11.56
CA ARG A 79 8.29 12.50 -12.34
C ARG A 79 7.85 11.31 -11.49
N VAL A 80 7.80 11.45 -10.17
CA VAL A 80 7.32 10.44 -9.21
C VAL A 80 5.86 10.76 -8.87
N PHE A 81 4.92 9.99 -9.38
CA PHE A 81 3.50 10.22 -9.10
C PHE A 81 3.07 9.52 -7.81
N PHE A 82 2.46 10.29 -6.93
CA PHE A 82 1.99 9.84 -5.63
C PHE A 82 0.64 10.50 -5.32
N LYS A 83 -0.37 9.74 -4.90
CA LYS A 83 -1.67 10.35 -4.55
C LYS A 83 -1.51 11.20 -3.30
N ASN A 84 -2.12 12.39 -3.30
CA ASN A 84 -2.03 13.33 -2.19
C ASN A 84 -2.47 12.66 -0.87
N PRO A 85 -1.58 12.53 0.14
CA PRO A 85 -1.87 11.81 1.38
C PRO A 85 -2.93 12.49 2.26
N VAL A 86 -3.22 13.78 2.04
CA VAL A 86 -4.32 14.48 2.73
C VAL A 86 -5.68 13.86 2.37
N SER A 87 -5.86 13.47 1.12
CA SER A 87 -7.10 12.85 0.61
C SER A 87 -7.03 11.32 0.51
N GLU A 88 -5.82 10.75 0.51
CA GLU A 88 -5.57 9.31 0.37
C GLU A 88 -4.95 8.76 1.67
N LYS A 89 -5.80 8.23 2.54
CA LYS A 89 -5.40 7.74 3.87
C LYS A 89 -4.36 6.61 3.82
N VAL A 90 -4.46 5.71 2.84
CA VAL A 90 -3.48 4.62 2.65
C VAL A 90 -2.08 5.19 2.38
N ASN A 91 -1.97 6.26 1.58
CA ASN A 91 -0.71 6.93 1.34
C ASN A 91 -0.20 7.67 2.59
N MET A 92 -1.10 8.24 3.40
CA MET A 92 -0.73 8.82 4.70
C MET A 92 -0.18 7.74 5.64
N ASN A 93 -0.83 6.59 5.72
CA ASN A 93 -0.37 5.46 6.54
C ASN A 93 1.02 4.99 6.11
N PHE A 94 1.29 4.92 4.81
CA PHE A 94 2.63 4.61 4.29
C PHE A 94 3.68 5.61 4.81
N LEU A 95 3.41 6.91 4.69
CA LEU A 95 4.35 7.94 5.18
C LEU A 95 4.54 7.87 6.69
N ILE A 96 3.47 7.61 7.45
CA ILE A 96 3.55 7.39 8.90
C ILE A 96 4.48 6.21 9.20
N MET A 97 4.30 5.08 8.54
CA MET A 97 5.16 3.90 8.74
C MET A 97 6.63 4.19 8.47
N CYS A 98 6.95 4.98 7.46
CA CYS A 98 8.33 5.38 7.14
C CYS A 98 9.00 6.16 8.28
N THR A 99 8.23 6.85 9.16
CA THR A 99 8.79 7.60 10.30
C THR A 99 9.09 6.73 11.52
N SER A 100 8.70 5.44 11.54
CA SER A 100 8.97 4.53 12.65
C SER A 100 10.47 4.30 12.83
N ASP A 101 10.89 4.02 14.07
CA ASP A 101 12.32 3.78 14.36
C ASP A 101 12.89 2.64 13.52
N GLN A 102 12.10 1.57 13.31
CA GLN A 102 12.47 0.45 12.46
C GLN A 102 12.76 0.89 11.02
N TRP A 103 11.83 1.62 10.39
CA TRP A 103 12.00 2.04 9.00
C TRP A 103 12.98 3.20 8.87
N ALA A 104 13.07 4.08 9.87
CA ALA A 104 14.07 5.14 9.90
C ALA A 104 15.50 4.58 9.94
N ALA A 105 15.73 3.51 10.70
CA ALA A 105 17.05 2.84 10.72
C ALA A 105 17.39 2.23 9.35
N LYS A 106 16.43 1.56 8.71
CA LYS A 106 16.61 1.01 7.35
C LYS A 106 16.84 2.10 6.31
N LEU A 107 16.15 3.23 6.41
CA LEU A 107 16.33 4.39 5.53
C LEU A 107 17.70 5.04 5.72
N ALA A 108 18.19 5.14 6.97
CA ALA A 108 19.55 5.64 7.24
C ALA A 108 20.61 4.73 6.63
N GLN A 109 20.46 3.40 6.76
CA GLN A 109 21.36 2.45 6.13
C GLN A 109 21.30 2.54 4.59
N ALA A 110 20.10 2.60 4.02
CA ALA A 110 19.92 2.76 2.57
C ALA A 110 20.56 4.06 2.04
N TYR A 111 20.51 5.14 2.82
CA TYR A 111 21.21 6.38 2.50
C TYR A 111 22.72 6.17 2.44
N LYS A 112 23.28 5.50 3.46
CA LYS A 112 24.70 5.18 3.52
C LYS A 112 25.16 4.29 2.37
N ASP A 113 24.36 3.27 2.06
CA ASP A 113 24.63 2.34 0.96
C ASP A 113 24.65 3.06 -0.41
N TYR A 114 23.78 4.04 -0.59
CA TYR A 114 23.64 4.75 -1.86
C TYR A 114 24.64 5.91 -2.01
N TYR A 115 24.81 6.74 -0.96
CA TYR A 115 25.68 7.93 -1.02
C TYR A 115 27.09 7.72 -0.45
N GLY A 116 27.39 6.56 0.14
CA GLY A 116 28.70 6.23 0.73
C GLY A 116 29.02 7.01 2.03
N LYS A 117 28.03 7.66 2.66
CA LYS A 117 28.20 8.47 3.88
C LYS A 117 26.99 8.39 4.79
N ASP A 118 27.21 8.65 6.07
CA ASP A 118 26.12 8.72 7.04
C ASP A 118 25.19 9.91 6.75
N ILE A 119 23.89 9.73 7.03
CA ILE A 119 22.87 10.74 6.81
C ILE A 119 22.98 11.89 7.82
N GLU A 120 22.98 13.12 7.34
CA GLU A 120 22.87 14.31 8.18
C GLU A 120 21.38 14.67 8.33
N LEU A 121 20.86 14.55 9.55
CA LEU A 121 19.42 14.72 9.80
C LEU A 121 18.97 16.19 9.76
N GLY A 122 19.87 17.13 10.08
CA GLY A 122 19.47 18.53 10.24
C GLY A 122 18.47 18.69 11.38
N SER A 123 17.31 19.30 11.09
CA SER A 123 16.22 19.48 12.05
C SER A 123 15.23 18.30 12.12
N TYR A 124 15.42 17.26 11.32
CA TYR A 124 14.50 16.12 11.30
C TYR A 124 14.76 15.17 12.46
N LYS A 125 13.68 14.59 13.00
CA LYS A 125 13.72 13.68 14.15
C LYS A 125 14.54 12.40 13.87
N ASN A 126 14.40 11.85 12.67
CA ASN A 126 15.13 10.67 12.18
C ASN A 126 15.17 10.64 10.65
N ALA A 127 15.84 9.62 10.07
CA ALA A 127 15.94 9.48 8.62
C ALA A 127 14.60 9.29 7.91
N GLY A 128 13.61 8.72 8.58
CA GLY A 128 12.25 8.58 8.05
C GLY A 128 11.57 9.93 7.84
N TYR A 129 11.60 10.81 8.82
CA TYR A 129 11.07 12.18 8.67
C TYR A 129 11.78 12.96 7.56
N LYS A 130 13.12 12.82 7.48
CA LYS A 130 13.88 13.46 6.41
C LYS A 130 13.48 12.93 5.03
N TRP A 131 13.44 11.61 4.88
CA TRP A 131 13.04 11.00 3.60
C TRP A 131 11.62 11.42 3.20
N VAL A 132 10.66 11.40 4.13
CA VAL A 132 9.27 11.82 3.87
C VAL A 132 9.21 13.28 3.41
N ALA A 133 9.95 14.20 4.04
CA ALA A 133 9.98 15.60 3.64
C ALA A 133 10.55 15.79 2.22
N GLU A 134 11.69 15.17 1.93
CA GLU A 134 12.34 15.25 0.63
C GLU A 134 11.53 14.57 -0.47
N PHE A 135 10.88 13.42 -0.16
CA PHE A 135 9.96 12.74 -1.06
C PHE A 135 8.76 13.62 -1.40
N ILE A 136 8.08 14.22 -0.40
CA ILE A 136 6.96 15.14 -0.61
C ILE A 136 7.37 16.31 -1.50
N ALA A 137 8.52 16.89 -1.27
CA ALA A 137 9.03 18.01 -2.08
C ALA A 137 9.25 17.64 -3.55
N ASN A 138 9.47 16.34 -3.83
CA ASN A 138 9.85 15.84 -5.15
C ASN A 138 8.68 15.25 -5.97
N VAL A 139 7.66 14.67 -5.31
CA VAL A 139 6.58 13.94 -5.99
C VAL A 139 5.55 14.84 -6.67
N ASN A 140 4.79 14.26 -7.60
CA ASN A 140 3.69 14.90 -8.32
C ASN A 140 2.34 14.37 -7.78
N PHE A 141 1.48 15.27 -7.30
CA PHE A 141 0.16 14.95 -6.72
C PHE A 141 -1.02 15.07 -7.72
N SER A 142 -0.75 15.26 -9.01
CA SER A 142 -1.80 15.58 -9.99
C SER A 142 -2.77 14.42 -10.28
N ILE A 143 -2.42 13.18 -9.93
CA ILE A 143 -3.27 12.01 -10.16
C ILE A 143 -3.81 11.48 -8.83
N SER A 144 -5.14 11.42 -8.71
CA SER A 144 -5.85 11.01 -7.48
C SER A 144 -6.37 9.57 -7.48
N SER A 145 -6.17 8.81 -8.56
CA SER A 145 -6.71 7.44 -8.72
C SER A 145 -5.62 6.45 -9.13
N ASP A 146 -5.53 5.29 -8.45
CA ASP A 146 -4.60 4.22 -8.81
C ASP A 146 -4.83 3.72 -10.24
N SER A 147 -6.10 3.57 -10.67
CA SER A 147 -6.42 3.13 -12.04
C SER A 147 -5.98 4.16 -13.07
N THR A 148 -6.17 5.46 -12.80
CA THR A 148 -5.71 6.53 -13.68
C THR A 148 -4.19 6.56 -13.72
N MET A 149 -3.53 6.45 -12.57
CA MET A 149 -2.06 6.44 -12.49
C MET A 149 -1.48 5.26 -13.27
N CYS A 150 -2.00 4.05 -13.07
CA CYS A 150 -1.57 2.86 -13.80
C CYS A 150 -1.68 3.04 -15.32
N LYS A 151 -2.84 3.50 -15.80
CA LYS A 151 -3.07 3.75 -17.24
C LYS A 151 -2.21 4.88 -17.80
N THR A 152 -1.92 5.92 -17.00
CA THR A 152 -1.04 7.02 -17.39
C THR A 152 0.40 6.52 -17.49
N MET A 153 0.88 5.81 -16.48
CA MET A 153 2.26 5.28 -16.48
C MET A 153 2.53 4.32 -17.65
N ALA A 154 1.53 3.61 -18.14
CA ALA A 154 1.70 2.67 -19.27
C ALA A 154 1.80 3.34 -20.66
N LYS A 155 1.61 4.66 -20.76
CA LYS A 155 1.65 5.40 -22.05
C LYS A 155 3.05 5.91 -22.38
N ALA A 156 3.32 6.11 -23.68
CA ALA A 156 4.59 6.64 -24.15
C ALA A 156 4.93 8.04 -23.58
N ASP A 157 3.92 8.89 -23.37
CA ASP A 157 4.12 10.25 -22.82
C ASP A 157 4.63 10.24 -21.35
N SER A 158 4.62 9.08 -20.70
CA SER A 158 5.12 8.88 -19.34
C SER A 158 6.52 8.26 -19.29
N ALA A 159 7.26 8.24 -20.40
CA ALA A 159 8.63 7.75 -20.42
C ALA A 159 9.49 8.45 -19.34
N GLY A 160 10.21 7.67 -18.54
CA GLY A 160 11.01 8.16 -17.42
C GLY A 160 10.23 8.59 -16.18
N CYS A 161 8.91 8.34 -16.13
CA CYS A 161 8.08 8.56 -14.95
C CYS A 161 7.83 7.26 -14.19
N LEU A 162 7.53 7.39 -12.91
CA LEU A 162 7.12 6.29 -12.05
C LEU A 162 5.97 6.72 -11.12
N GLY A 163 5.27 5.76 -10.54
CA GLY A 163 4.20 6.02 -9.58
C GLY A 163 4.12 4.96 -8.50
N LEU A 164 3.54 5.32 -7.36
CA LEU A 164 3.15 4.38 -6.31
C LEU A 164 1.66 4.07 -6.45
N PHE A 165 1.32 2.89 -6.94
CA PHE A 165 -0.07 2.48 -7.13
C PHE A 165 -0.28 0.97 -6.94
N VAL A 166 -1.56 0.57 -6.81
CA VAL A 166 -1.95 -0.81 -6.54
C VAL A 166 -1.62 -1.71 -7.74
N LEU A 167 -0.84 -2.77 -7.49
CA LEU A 167 -0.36 -3.69 -8.52
C LEU A 167 -1.51 -4.34 -9.30
N SER A 168 -2.62 -4.71 -8.64
CA SER A 168 -3.77 -5.33 -9.28
C SER A 168 -4.43 -4.48 -10.38
N LYS A 169 -4.11 -3.17 -10.46
CA LYS A 169 -4.62 -2.30 -11.52
C LYS A 169 -3.98 -2.58 -12.89
N THR A 170 -2.86 -3.29 -12.92
CA THR A 170 -2.21 -3.69 -14.18
C THR A 170 -3.05 -4.69 -14.99
N ARG A 171 -4.03 -5.37 -14.38
CA ARG A 171 -4.98 -6.25 -15.09
C ARG A 171 -5.78 -5.54 -16.19
N ASP A 172 -6.02 -4.22 -16.03
CA ASP A 172 -6.84 -3.44 -16.93
C ASP A 172 -6.06 -2.86 -18.14
N LEU A 173 -4.77 -3.18 -18.26
CA LEU A 173 -3.87 -2.58 -19.25
C LEU A 173 -3.81 -3.32 -20.59
N GLY A 174 -4.14 -4.63 -20.62
CA GLY A 174 -4.02 -5.43 -21.84
C GLY A 174 -2.60 -5.34 -22.44
N GLU A 175 -2.50 -4.97 -23.71
CA GLU A 175 -1.24 -4.85 -24.45
C GLU A 175 -0.28 -3.78 -23.92
N LEU A 176 -0.74 -2.86 -23.08
CA LEU A 176 0.12 -1.84 -22.46
C LEU A 176 0.84 -2.34 -21.20
N LYS A 177 0.47 -3.51 -20.65
CA LYS A 177 1.07 -4.07 -19.43
C LYS A 177 2.61 -4.24 -19.54
N PRO A 178 3.19 -4.69 -20.68
CA PRO A 178 4.64 -4.79 -20.84
C PRO A 178 5.40 -3.46 -20.78
N ASN A 179 4.71 -2.33 -20.92
CA ASN A 179 5.34 -0.99 -20.85
C ASN A 179 5.71 -0.59 -19.42
N LEU A 180 5.40 -1.44 -18.44
CA LEU A 180 5.64 -1.18 -17.03
C LEU A 180 6.68 -2.13 -16.45
N THR A 181 7.57 -1.57 -15.64
CA THR A 181 8.49 -2.33 -14.78
C THR A 181 8.05 -2.19 -13.33
N VAL A 182 7.85 -3.33 -12.67
CA VAL A 182 7.54 -3.41 -11.24
C VAL A 182 8.86 -3.49 -10.47
N GLY A 183 9.15 -2.47 -9.66
CA GLY A 183 10.44 -2.33 -8.98
C GLY A 183 10.83 -3.52 -8.10
N ALA A 184 9.83 -4.18 -7.48
CA ALA A 184 10.07 -5.37 -6.66
C ALA A 184 10.54 -6.61 -7.46
N PHE A 185 10.30 -6.65 -8.78
CA PHE A 185 10.68 -7.76 -9.64
C PHE A 185 12.01 -7.54 -10.35
N THR A 186 12.67 -6.42 -10.13
CA THR A 186 14.01 -6.20 -10.67
C THR A 186 15.07 -6.96 -9.87
N GLU A 187 16.18 -7.34 -10.50
CA GLU A 187 17.28 -8.06 -9.83
C GLU A 187 17.83 -7.31 -8.61
N ALA A 188 17.87 -5.98 -8.68
CA ALA A 188 18.42 -5.15 -7.63
C ALA A 188 17.45 -4.87 -6.48
N GLN A 189 16.15 -5.09 -6.67
CA GLN A 189 15.08 -4.60 -5.79
C GLN A 189 15.31 -3.15 -5.31
N ILE A 190 14.30 -2.51 -4.76
CA ILE A 190 14.48 -1.14 -4.25
C ILE A 190 14.81 -1.19 -2.76
N ASN A 191 16.00 -0.77 -2.39
CA ASN A 191 16.45 -0.69 -0.99
C ASN A 191 15.89 0.58 -0.31
N PRO A 192 15.28 0.53 0.89
CA PRO A 192 14.99 -0.63 1.72
C PRO A 192 13.59 -1.21 1.49
N PHE A 193 12.79 -0.67 0.58
CA PHE A 193 11.46 -1.15 0.27
C PHE A 193 11.03 -0.79 -1.16
N SER A 194 10.23 -1.65 -1.77
CA SER A 194 9.68 -1.45 -3.12
C SER A 194 8.25 -0.89 -3.12
N GLY A 195 7.71 -0.57 -1.96
CA GLY A 195 6.35 -0.05 -1.82
C GLY A 195 5.74 -0.32 -0.44
N PHE A 196 4.41 -0.45 -0.42
CA PHE A 196 3.60 -0.57 0.80
C PHE A 196 2.58 -1.70 0.68
N MET A 197 2.41 -2.48 1.75
CA MET A 197 1.40 -3.51 1.88
C MET A 197 0.44 -3.15 3.01
N TYR A 198 -0.87 -3.18 2.74
CA TYR A 198 -1.90 -2.79 3.69
C TYR A 198 -3.11 -3.73 3.64
N PRO A 199 -3.81 -3.91 4.78
CA PRO A 199 -4.95 -4.80 4.86
C PRO A 199 -6.24 -4.14 4.37
N MET A 200 -7.17 -4.97 3.90
CA MET A 200 -8.56 -4.61 3.73
C MET A 200 -9.42 -5.40 4.69
N TYR A 201 -10.11 -4.69 5.55
CA TYR A 201 -10.98 -5.27 6.58
C TYR A 201 -12.41 -5.44 6.08
N ILE A 202 -13.09 -6.47 6.57
CA ILE A 202 -14.55 -6.64 6.43
C ILE A 202 -15.19 -6.50 7.80
N GLN A 203 -16.20 -5.63 7.91
CA GLN A 203 -16.98 -5.47 9.13
C GLN A 203 -18.48 -5.42 8.82
N MET A 204 -19.28 -6.12 9.59
CA MET A 204 -20.72 -5.99 9.57
C MET A 204 -21.14 -4.75 10.39
N THR A 205 -22.18 -4.04 9.98
CA THR A 205 -22.67 -2.92 10.80
C THR A 205 -23.56 -3.42 11.94
N SER A 206 -23.53 -2.76 13.09
CA SER A 206 -24.36 -3.14 14.26
C SER A 206 -25.88 -2.98 14.01
N LYS A 207 -26.27 -2.15 13.04
CA LYS A 207 -27.64 -1.96 12.60
C LYS A 207 -27.93 -2.67 11.27
N CYS A 208 -27.21 -3.76 10.98
CA CYS A 208 -27.41 -4.53 9.76
C CYS A 208 -28.85 -5.02 9.64
N PRO A 209 -29.58 -4.66 8.56
CA PRO A 209 -31.00 -5.03 8.41
C PRO A 209 -31.19 -6.51 8.06
N ARG A 210 -30.16 -7.20 7.60
CA ARG A 210 -30.19 -8.62 7.17
C ARG A 210 -28.95 -9.36 7.64
N PRO A 211 -28.78 -9.59 8.94
CA PRO A 211 -27.52 -10.10 9.50
C PRO A 211 -27.13 -11.47 8.93
N TYR A 212 -28.04 -12.42 8.83
CA TYR A 212 -27.72 -13.76 8.32
C TYR A 212 -27.30 -13.75 6.85
N THR A 213 -27.97 -12.95 6.00
CA THR A 213 -27.59 -12.79 4.59
C THR A 213 -26.20 -12.17 4.50
N THR A 214 -25.91 -11.21 5.36
CA THR A 214 -24.60 -10.53 5.39
C THR A 214 -23.50 -11.49 5.87
N MET A 215 -23.75 -12.30 6.88
CA MET A 215 -22.84 -13.35 7.34
C MET A 215 -22.53 -14.35 6.23
N LEU A 216 -23.57 -14.80 5.50
CA LEU A 216 -23.41 -15.69 4.36
C LEU A 216 -22.56 -15.03 3.26
N PHE A 217 -22.77 -13.76 2.99
CA PHE A 217 -21.98 -13.01 1.99
C PHE A 217 -20.53 -12.83 2.43
N ILE A 218 -20.25 -12.54 3.72
CA ILE A 218 -18.89 -12.48 4.25
C ILE A 218 -18.21 -13.86 4.12
N ASN A 219 -18.93 -14.94 4.45
CA ASN A 219 -18.40 -16.30 4.26
C ASN A 219 -18.06 -16.59 2.79
N TYR A 220 -18.91 -16.15 1.85
CA TYR A 220 -18.64 -16.26 0.42
C TYR A 220 -17.39 -15.46 0.00
N LEU A 221 -17.25 -14.21 0.45
CA LEU A 221 -16.08 -13.40 0.14
C LEU A 221 -14.76 -13.99 0.65
N MET A 222 -14.80 -14.80 1.72
CA MET A 222 -13.64 -15.50 2.28
C MET A 222 -13.37 -16.84 1.60
N SER A 223 -14.19 -17.26 0.62
CA SER A 223 -13.97 -18.48 -0.18
C SER A 223 -13.16 -18.18 -1.45
N ALA A 224 -12.62 -19.24 -2.07
CA ALA A 224 -11.88 -19.12 -3.33
C ALA A 224 -12.73 -18.49 -4.45
N GLU A 225 -13.99 -18.93 -4.58
CA GLU A 225 -14.91 -18.37 -5.58
C GLU A 225 -15.19 -16.87 -5.33
N GLY A 226 -15.48 -16.49 -4.09
CA GLY A 226 -15.77 -15.10 -3.72
C GLY A 226 -14.54 -14.20 -3.81
N PHE A 227 -13.33 -14.73 -3.72
CA PHE A 227 -12.09 -13.98 -3.83
C PHE A 227 -11.63 -13.77 -5.28
N THR A 228 -12.06 -14.60 -6.22
CA THR A 228 -11.65 -14.53 -7.65
C THR A 228 -11.67 -13.12 -8.28
N PRO A 229 -12.64 -12.22 -7.99
CA PRO A 229 -12.64 -10.86 -8.53
C PRO A 229 -11.47 -9.97 -8.03
N TRP A 230 -10.82 -10.38 -6.94
CA TRP A 230 -9.72 -9.65 -6.30
C TRP A 230 -8.35 -10.20 -6.70
N GLY A 231 -8.23 -11.52 -6.87
CA GLY A 231 -7.00 -12.24 -7.13
C GLY A 231 -7.10 -13.71 -6.75
N GLY A 232 -5.97 -14.32 -6.37
CA GLY A 232 -5.89 -15.71 -5.94
C GLY A 232 -5.61 -16.69 -7.06
N ALA A 233 -5.43 -17.96 -6.71
CA ALA A 233 -5.10 -19.04 -7.64
C ALA A 233 -6.08 -19.13 -8.81
N GLY A 234 -5.56 -19.35 -10.01
CA GLY A 234 -6.34 -19.37 -11.25
C GLY A 234 -6.70 -18.02 -11.83
N THR A 235 -6.17 -16.90 -11.28
CA THR A 235 -6.29 -15.55 -11.84
C THR A 235 -4.91 -14.98 -12.18
N ASP A 236 -4.85 -13.93 -13.00
CA ASP A 236 -3.66 -13.13 -13.32
C ASP A 236 -3.66 -11.77 -12.59
N ILE A 237 -4.49 -11.62 -11.55
CA ILE A 237 -4.66 -10.38 -10.78
C ILE A 237 -3.62 -10.35 -9.66
N LEU A 238 -2.51 -9.65 -9.90
CA LEU A 238 -1.36 -9.62 -9.00
C LEU A 238 -1.56 -8.65 -7.82
N GLY A 239 -0.88 -8.92 -6.69
CA GLY A 239 -0.75 -8.00 -5.56
C GLY A 239 -1.97 -7.91 -4.66
N ALA A 240 -2.79 -8.97 -4.61
CA ALA A 240 -3.90 -9.12 -3.68
C ALA A 240 -3.89 -10.54 -3.09
N TYR A 241 -3.80 -10.63 -1.77
CA TYR A 241 -3.60 -11.90 -1.04
C TYR A 241 -4.70 -12.11 -0.03
N SER A 242 -5.50 -13.16 -0.21
CA SER A 242 -6.48 -13.56 0.79
C SER A 242 -5.79 -13.96 2.10
N THR A 243 -6.43 -13.63 3.23
CA THR A 243 -6.02 -14.15 4.54
C THR A 243 -6.44 -15.62 4.75
N ASN A 244 -7.36 -16.13 3.93
CA ASN A 244 -7.63 -17.57 3.89
C ASN A 244 -6.48 -18.28 3.14
N PRO A 245 -5.61 -19.06 3.83
CA PRO A 245 -4.43 -19.66 3.23
C PRO A 245 -4.74 -20.74 2.17
N GLU A 246 -5.98 -21.22 2.12
CA GLU A 246 -6.42 -22.17 1.08
C GLU A 246 -6.56 -21.49 -0.30
N ILE A 247 -6.57 -20.15 -0.33
CA ILE A 247 -6.60 -19.36 -1.56
C ILE A 247 -5.18 -18.98 -1.89
N GLY A 248 -4.55 -19.68 -2.81
CA GLY A 248 -3.17 -19.41 -3.23
C GLY A 248 -3.00 -18.06 -3.94
N SER A 249 -1.77 -17.71 -4.24
CA SER A 249 -1.44 -16.51 -5.02
C SER A 249 -1.92 -16.61 -6.47
N ALA A 250 -2.10 -15.46 -7.12
CA ALA A 250 -2.42 -15.38 -8.54
C ALA A 250 -1.29 -15.94 -9.41
N GLU A 251 -1.62 -16.34 -10.63
CA GLU A 251 -0.66 -16.85 -11.58
C GLU A 251 0.37 -15.77 -11.96
N GLY A 252 1.65 -16.10 -11.83
CA GLY A 252 2.75 -15.16 -12.07
C GLY A 252 3.03 -14.18 -10.94
N ASP A 253 2.32 -14.28 -9.80
CA ASP A 253 2.62 -13.49 -8.60
C ASP A 253 3.61 -14.20 -7.68
N GLN A 254 4.26 -13.44 -6.81
CA GLN A 254 5.11 -13.97 -5.75
C GLN A 254 4.27 -14.36 -4.52
N PRO A 255 4.72 -15.29 -3.68
CA PRO A 255 4.03 -15.59 -2.43
C PRO A 255 4.06 -14.39 -1.47
N ILE A 256 3.08 -14.31 -0.57
CA ILE A 256 2.94 -13.17 0.36
C ILE A 256 4.22 -12.92 1.19
N GLU A 257 4.97 -13.96 1.52
CA GLU A 257 6.22 -13.82 2.28
C GLU A 257 7.32 -13.07 1.51
N PHE A 258 7.37 -13.19 0.18
CA PHE A 258 8.24 -12.35 -0.64
C PHE A 258 7.91 -10.87 -0.43
N TRP A 259 6.64 -10.53 -0.46
CA TRP A 259 6.16 -9.16 -0.32
C TRP A 259 6.40 -8.59 1.08
N LYS A 260 6.19 -9.39 2.13
CA LYS A 260 6.50 -8.99 3.51
C LYS A 260 7.98 -8.60 3.70
N ASN A 261 8.87 -9.20 2.91
CA ASN A 261 10.30 -8.91 2.97
C ASN A 261 10.72 -7.63 2.22
N CYS A 262 9.99 -7.25 1.17
CA CYS A 262 10.36 -6.11 0.31
C CYS A 262 9.41 -4.92 0.39
N LEU A 263 8.34 -4.97 1.20
CA LEU A 263 7.39 -3.89 1.37
C LEU A 263 7.33 -3.38 2.81
N VAL A 264 6.99 -2.13 2.96
CA VAL A 264 6.55 -1.59 4.25
C VAL A 264 5.17 -2.17 4.55
N SER A 265 5.05 -2.96 5.61
CA SER A 265 3.75 -3.49 6.06
C SER A 265 3.08 -2.53 7.03
N GLU A 266 1.77 -2.36 6.90
CA GLU A 266 0.98 -1.54 7.81
C GLU A 266 1.00 -2.11 9.23
N ASN A 267 1.25 -1.24 10.22
CA ASN A 267 1.10 -1.53 11.64
C ASN A 267 0.03 -0.59 12.22
N PRO A 268 -1.20 -1.09 12.44
CA PRO A 268 -2.33 -0.27 12.89
C PRO A 268 -2.07 0.45 14.21
N ALA A 269 -1.39 -0.20 15.16
CA ALA A 269 -1.10 0.39 16.47
C ALA A 269 -0.12 1.57 16.36
N TYR A 270 0.96 1.40 15.57
CA TYR A 270 1.90 2.49 15.33
C TYR A 270 1.23 3.66 14.60
N ILE A 271 0.44 3.37 13.58
CA ILE A 271 -0.29 4.38 12.80
C ILE A 271 -1.23 5.16 13.73
N ALA A 272 -2.07 4.48 14.52
CA ALA A 272 -3.00 5.14 15.43
C ALA A 272 -2.29 6.05 16.43
N ALA A 273 -1.17 5.61 17.02
CA ALA A 273 -0.40 6.38 18.00
C ALA A 273 0.29 7.61 17.40
N ASN A 274 0.63 7.61 16.11
CA ASN A 274 1.41 8.67 15.46
C ASN A 274 0.62 9.47 14.41
N MET A 275 -0.65 9.13 14.16
CA MET A 275 -1.50 9.73 13.13
C MET A 275 -1.51 11.26 13.19
N SER A 276 -1.83 11.83 14.36
CA SER A 276 -1.93 13.28 14.49
C SER A 276 -0.61 13.99 14.18
N SER A 277 0.45 13.62 14.91
CA SER A 277 1.74 14.31 14.80
C SER A 277 2.40 14.20 13.43
N VAL A 278 2.30 13.02 12.79
CA VAL A 278 2.89 12.84 11.46
C VAL A 278 2.01 13.46 10.38
N THR A 279 0.67 13.45 10.54
CA THR A 279 -0.22 14.17 9.60
C THR A 279 0.07 15.67 9.62
N ASP A 280 0.25 16.28 10.79
CA ASP A 280 0.60 17.69 10.91
C ASP A 280 1.95 18.00 10.23
N PHE A 281 2.94 17.12 10.45
CA PHE A 281 4.24 17.22 9.77
C PHE A 281 4.09 17.11 8.24
N VAL A 282 3.39 16.12 7.73
CA VAL A 282 3.17 15.91 6.28
C VAL A 282 2.44 17.09 5.67
N ASN A 283 1.41 17.63 6.34
CA ASN A 283 0.67 18.79 5.88
C ASN A 283 1.58 20.04 5.79
N ALA A 284 2.46 20.21 6.79
CA ALA A 284 3.44 21.32 6.77
C ALA A 284 4.44 21.17 5.61
N GLU A 285 4.91 19.95 5.30
CA GLU A 285 5.81 19.73 4.17
C GLU A 285 5.09 19.93 2.81
N ILE A 286 3.84 19.50 2.68
CA ILE A 286 3.02 19.77 1.47
C ILE A 286 2.82 21.27 1.27
N ALA A 287 2.61 22.04 2.34
CA ALA A 287 2.42 23.48 2.25
C ALA A 287 3.67 24.26 1.79
N LYS A 288 4.87 23.67 1.88
CA LYS A 288 6.12 24.24 1.38
C LYS A 288 6.36 24.02 -0.12
N LYS A 289 5.63 23.06 -0.70
CA LYS A 289 5.74 22.68 -2.11
C LYS A 289 5.02 23.67 -3.04
#